data_bccb6850ea98f5ead3af75ca4e57999a
#
_entry.id   bccb6850ea98f5ead3af75ca4e57999a
#
_cell.length_a   1.000
_cell.length_b   1.000
_cell.length_c   1.000
_cell.angle_alpha   90.00
_cell.angle_beta   90.00
_cell.angle_gamma   90.00
#
_symmetry.space_group_name_H-M   'P 1'
#
loop_
_entity.id
_entity.type
_entity.pdbx_description
1 polymer ?
#
loop_
_entity_poly.entity_id
_entity_poly.type
_entity_poly.pdbx_seq_one_letter_code
_entity_poly.pdbx_strand_id
1 'polypeptide(L)'
;AYRRQRQMCIRDSYMTSGKWMPEIIFFPFLLVWVNDTFAYLSGSLLGKHKLFPRISPKKSWEGAIGGGLMTIIIGLCVSPYIEGYTIRDTAIISCIVVVFGIYGDLLESLFKRSIEIKDSGNILPGHGGILDRFDAIIFTIPAIFVYMEFMY
;
A
#
# COMPACT_ATOMS: atom_id res chain seq x y z
N ALA A 1 11.50 34.96 3.56
CA ALA A 1 11.43 33.55 3.90
C ALA A 1 11.02 32.73 2.70
N TYR A 2 11.96 32.10 2.05
CA TYR A 2 11.70 31.23 0.91
C TYR A 2 11.03 29.95 1.45
N ARG A 3 9.72 29.84 1.41
CA ARG A 3 9.02 28.58 1.55
C ARG A 3 9.41 27.73 0.33
N ARG A 4 10.42 26.89 0.50
CA ARG A 4 10.68 25.83 -0.47
C ARG A 4 9.43 24.97 -0.52
N GLN A 5 8.74 25.06 -1.63
CA GLN A 5 7.67 24.12 -1.96
C GLN A 5 8.34 22.75 -2.03
N ARG A 6 8.18 21.97 -0.96
CA ARG A 6 8.69 20.58 -0.90
C ARG A 6 7.81 19.77 -1.83
N GLN A 7 8.29 19.54 -3.01
CA GLN A 7 7.65 18.60 -3.93
C GLN A 7 8.11 17.21 -3.57
N MET A 8 7.15 16.33 -3.31
CA MET A 8 7.36 14.91 -3.12
C MET A 8 7.84 14.29 -4.44
N CYS A 9 9.10 14.51 -4.76
CA CYS A 9 9.75 14.00 -5.94
C CYS A 9 10.98 13.20 -5.51
N ILE A 10 11.34 12.25 -6.32
CA ILE A 10 12.67 11.68 -6.47
C ILE A 10 13.77 12.72 -6.20
N ARG A 11 13.57 13.98 -6.59
CA ARG A 11 14.40 15.13 -6.31
C ARG A 11 14.57 15.46 -4.83
N ASP A 12 13.54 15.31 -3.98
CA ASP A 12 13.62 15.66 -2.56
C ASP A 12 14.39 14.60 -1.76
N SER A 13 14.29 13.35 -2.14
CA SER A 13 15.15 12.29 -1.62
C SER A 13 16.62 12.58 -1.90
N TYR A 14 16.95 13.11 -3.09
CA TYR A 14 18.29 13.57 -3.44
C TYR A 14 18.72 14.81 -2.65
N MET A 15 17.80 15.77 -2.42
CA MET A 15 18.09 17.03 -1.76
C MET A 15 18.29 16.91 -0.24
N THR A 16 17.65 15.94 0.40
CA THR A 16 17.73 15.75 1.86
C THR A 16 19.06 15.12 2.29
N SER A 17 19.59 14.19 1.49
CA SER A 17 20.81 13.43 1.82
C SER A 17 21.96 13.70 0.85
N GLY A 18 21.74 14.43 -0.26
CA GLY A 18 22.71 14.59 -1.35
C GLY A 18 23.00 13.28 -2.10
N LYS A 19 22.32 12.20 -1.76
CA LYS A 19 22.45 10.86 -2.35
C LYS A 19 21.10 10.42 -2.89
N TRP A 20 21.10 9.85 -4.07
CA TRP A 20 19.91 9.22 -4.65
C TRP A 20 19.62 7.91 -3.93
N MET A 21 18.44 7.83 -3.29
CA MET A 21 17.97 6.65 -2.55
C MET A 21 16.66 6.14 -3.14
N PRO A 22 16.70 5.34 -4.22
CA PRO A 22 15.50 4.78 -4.84
C PRO A 22 14.74 3.84 -3.90
N GLU A 23 15.42 3.26 -2.91
CA GLU A 23 14.87 2.33 -1.93
C GLU A 23 13.71 2.94 -1.15
N ILE A 24 13.77 4.24 -0.86
CA ILE A 24 12.72 4.97 -0.12
C ILE A 24 11.40 4.94 -0.90
N ILE A 25 11.46 4.98 -2.23
CA ILE A 25 10.27 4.96 -3.08
C ILE A 25 9.79 3.52 -3.32
N PHE A 26 10.72 2.60 -3.60
CA PHE A 26 10.36 1.21 -3.90
C PHE A 26 9.86 0.43 -2.69
N PHE A 27 10.28 0.78 -1.49
CA PHE A 27 9.91 0.07 -0.27
C PHE A 27 8.40 0.04 -0.01
N PRO A 28 7.64 1.15 -0.05
CA PRO A 28 6.18 1.10 0.07
C PRO A 28 5.50 0.24 -0.99
N PHE A 29 5.96 0.27 -2.24
CA PHE A 29 5.42 -0.57 -3.30
C PHE A 29 5.63 -2.06 -3.00
N LEU A 30 6.82 -2.42 -2.55
CA LEU A 30 7.13 -3.79 -2.14
C LEU A 30 6.20 -4.25 -1.02
N LEU A 31 5.97 -3.40 -0.01
CA LEU A 31 5.07 -3.72 1.10
C LEU A 31 3.62 -3.91 0.65
N VAL A 32 3.13 -3.10 -0.29
CA VAL A 32 1.78 -3.28 -0.87
C VAL A 32 1.70 -4.63 -1.58
N TRP A 33 2.67 -4.98 -2.42
CA TRP A 33 2.69 -6.28 -3.11
C TRP A 33 2.75 -7.47 -2.14
N VAL A 34 3.54 -7.35 -1.09
CA VAL A 34 3.61 -8.36 -0.01
C VAL A 34 2.24 -8.50 0.65
N ASN A 35 1.61 -7.38 1.03
CA ASN A 35 0.30 -7.38 1.67
C ASN A 35 -0.75 -8.10 0.80
N ASP A 36 -0.84 -7.75 -0.47
CA ASP A 36 -1.83 -8.32 -1.38
C ASP A 36 -1.59 -9.81 -1.63
N THR A 37 -0.33 -10.20 -1.83
CA THR A 37 0.06 -11.60 -2.04
C THR A 37 -0.29 -12.46 -0.83
N PHE A 38 0.12 -12.05 0.36
CA PHE A 38 -0.12 -12.83 1.57
C PHE A 38 -1.57 -12.73 2.05
N ALA A 39 -2.28 -11.63 1.80
CA ALA A 39 -3.71 -11.53 2.03
C ALA A 39 -4.49 -12.51 1.14
N TYR A 40 -4.09 -12.65 -0.12
CA TYR A 40 -4.65 -13.65 -1.02
C TYR A 40 -4.34 -15.08 -0.56
N LEU A 41 -3.09 -15.39 -0.24
CA LEU A 41 -2.67 -16.73 0.18
C LEU A 41 -3.38 -17.15 1.48
N SER A 42 -3.32 -16.33 2.52
CA SER A 42 -3.97 -16.63 3.80
C SER A 42 -5.49 -16.63 3.67
N GLY A 43 -6.07 -15.73 2.88
CA GLY A 43 -7.50 -15.73 2.59
C GLY A 43 -7.99 -16.94 1.81
N SER A 44 -7.17 -17.49 0.90
CA SER A 44 -7.52 -18.69 0.14
C SER A 44 -7.37 -19.97 0.96
N LEU A 45 -6.40 -20.05 1.87
CA LEU A 45 -6.13 -21.22 2.67
C LEU A 45 -6.98 -21.28 3.95
N LEU A 46 -7.17 -20.16 4.63
CA LEU A 46 -7.76 -20.06 5.96
C LEU A 46 -9.07 -19.28 6.00
N GLY A 47 -9.47 -18.61 4.91
CA GLY A 47 -10.58 -17.66 4.88
C GLY A 47 -11.94 -18.28 5.10
N LYS A 48 -12.46 -18.17 6.33
CA LYS A 48 -13.80 -18.63 6.71
C LYS A 48 -14.79 -17.48 6.82
N HIS A 49 -14.34 -16.34 7.35
CA HIS A 49 -15.19 -15.18 7.62
C HIS A 49 -14.97 -14.10 6.57
N LYS A 50 -16.02 -13.75 5.83
CA LYS A 50 -15.96 -12.69 4.80
C LYS A 50 -15.89 -11.32 5.45
N LEU A 51 -15.00 -10.45 4.95
CA LEU A 51 -14.82 -9.10 5.47
C LEU A 51 -16.05 -8.22 5.16
N PHE A 52 -16.42 -8.14 3.86
CA PHE A 52 -17.57 -7.38 3.37
C PHE A 52 -18.29 -8.14 2.24
N PRO A 53 -19.26 -9.03 2.56
CA PRO A 53 -19.92 -9.89 1.56
C PRO A 53 -20.58 -9.13 0.41
N ARG A 54 -21.14 -7.94 0.70
CA ARG A 54 -21.86 -7.13 -0.30
C ARG A 54 -20.94 -6.39 -1.27
N ILE A 55 -19.73 -6.04 -0.84
CA ILE A 55 -18.81 -5.17 -1.59
C ILE A 55 -17.75 -6.02 -2.28
N SER A 56 -17.05 -6.85 -1.51
CA SER A 56 -15.98 -7.72 -1.96
C SER A 56 -16.12 -9.12 -1.34
N PRO A 57 -16.84 -10.06 -1.98
CA PRO A 57 -17.09 -11.39 -1.42
C PRO A 57 -15.84 -12.27 -1.35
N LYS A 58 -14.75 -11.89 -2.02
CA LYS A 58 -13.49 -12.63 -2.03
C LYS A 58 -12.60 -12.32 -0.81
N LYS A 59 -12.75 -11.15 -0.17
CA LYS A 59 -11.94 -10.75 0.98
C LYS A 59 -12.42 -11.41 2.27
N SER A 60 -11.46 -11.91 3.06
CA SER A 60 -11.71 -12.53 4.38
C SER A 60 -10.92 -11.81 5.48
N TRP A 61 -11.39 -11.90 6.72
CA TRP A 61 -10.70 -11.36 7.89
C TRP A 61 -9.36 -12.06 8.11
N GLU A 62 -9.32 -13.37 7.93
CA GLU A 62 -8.10 -14.16 8.04
C GLU A 62 -7.06 -13.74 7.00
N GLY A 63 -7.53 -13.43 5.78
CA GLY A 63 -6.67 -12.87 4.73
C GLY A 63 -6.08 -11.52 5.12
N ALA A 64 -6.90 -10.60 5.61
CA ALA A 64 -6.46 -9.28 6.02
C ALA A 64 -5.44 -9.33 7.17
N ILE A 65 -5.70 -10.16 8.19
CA ILE A 65 -4.79 -10.34 9.33
C ILE A 65 -3.49 -11.03 8.88
N GLY A 66 -3.59 -12.10 8.09
CA GLY A 66 -2.42 -12.83 7.60
C GLY A 66 -1.53 -11.97 6.69
N GLY A 67 -2.13 -11.23 5.74
CA GLY A 67 -1.43 -10.25 4.91
C GLY A 67 -0.75 -9.17 5.75
N GLY A 68 -1.48 -8.57 6.69
CA GLY A 68 -0.95 -7.53 7.58
C GLY A 68 0.23 -8.00 8.44
N LEU A 69 0.12 -9.17 9.07
CA LEU A 69 1.22 -9.75 9.86
C LEU A 69 2.47 -9.99 9.01
N MET A 70 2.32 -10.60 7.84
CA MET A 70 3.45 -10.86 6.95
C MET A 70 4.07 -9.58 6.40
N THR A 71 3.27 -8.56 6.14
CA THR A 71 3.77 -7.25 5.71
C THR A 71 4.64 -6.61 6.77
N ILE A 72 4.22 -6.63 8.04
CA ILE A 72 5.01 -6.08 9.16
C ILE A 72 6.29 -6.89 9.35
N ILE A 73 6.23 -8.22 9.34
CA ILE A 73 7.39 -9.09 9.51
C ILE A 73 8.41 -8.84 8.38
N ILE A 74 7.98 -8.86 7.12
CA ILE A 74 8.86 -8.64 5.97
C ILE A 74 9.41 -7.21 5.99
N GLY A 75 8.59 -6.20 6.32
CA GLY A 75 9.03 -4.83 6.47
C GLY A 75 10.16 -4.71 7.49
N LEU A 76 10.03 -5.30 8.66
CA LEU A 76 11.05 -5.31 9.70
C LEU A 76 12.31 -6.08 9.29
N CYS A 77 12.17 -7.21 8.59
CA CYS A 77 13.31 -7.99 8.08
C CYS A 77 14.11 -7.24 7.01
N VAL A 78 13.43 -6.44 6.19
CA VAL A 78 14.06 -5.66 5.10
C VAL A 78 14.64 -4.34 5.61
N SER A 79 14.16 -3.84 6.76
CA SER A 79 14.58 -2.56 7.36
C SER A 79 16.11 -2.36 7.43
N PRO A 80 16.95 -3.33 7.82
CA PRO A 80 18.40 -3.15 7.90
C PRO A 80 19.08 -2.90 6.54
N TYR A 81 18.40 -3.23 5.45
CA TYR A 81 18.93 -3.09 4.08
C TYR A 81 18.51 -1.80 3.40
N ILE A 82 17.65 -0.99 4.04
CA ILE A 82 17.14 0.25 3.47
C ILE A 82 17.77 1.44 4.18
N GLU A 83 18.64 2.15 3.48
CA GLU A 83 19.16 3.43 3.97
C GLU A 83 18.03 4.48 3.97
N GLY A 84 17.92 5.24 5.06
CA GLY A 84 16.97 6.36 5.16
C GLY A 84 15.71 6.10 5.99
N TYR A 85 15.42 4.85 6.40
CA TYR A 85 14.36 4.52 7.35
C TYR A 85 14.92 3.92 8.64
N THR A 86 14.38 4.35 9.78
CA THR A 86 14.63 3.66 11.05
C THR A 86 13.69 2.45 11.17
N ILE A 87 14.03 1.51 12.05
CA ILE A 87 13.16 0.35 12.34
C ILE A 87 11.76 0.81 12.76
N ARG A 88 11.67 1.94 13.50
CA ARG A 88 10.40 2.54 13.89
C ARG A 88 9.61 3.00 12.67
N ASP A 89 10.25 3.73 11.74
CA ASP A 89 9.58 4.22 10.53
C ASP A 89 9.07 3.07 9.67
N THR A 90 9.88 2.03 9.51
CA THR A 90 9.52 0.82 8.78
C THR A 90 8.29 0.14 9.39
N ALA A 91 8.23 0.03 10.72
CA ALA A 91 7.06 -0.54 11.41
C ALA A 91 5.81 0.31 11.17
N ILE A 92 5.91 1.63 11.29
CA ILE A 92 4.78 2.55 11.10
C ILE A 92 4.32 2.55 9.64
N ILE A 93 5.25 2.61 8.69
CA ILE A 93 4.95 2.54 7.25
C ILE A 93 4.25 1.22 6.92
N SER A 94 4.74 0.09 7.47
CA SER A 94 4.08 -1.21 7.28
C SER A 94 2.64 -1.21 7.81
N CYS A 95 2.39 -0.62 8.97
CA CYS A 95 1.03 -0.47 9.52
C CYS A 95 0.15 0.43 8.62
N ILE A 96 0.70 1.55 8.13
CA ILE A 96 -0.01 2.44 7.18
C ILE A 96 -0.38 1.66 5.92
N VAL A 97 0.55 0.90 5.33
CA VAL A 97 0.30 0.07 4.14
C VAL A 97 -0.84 -0.90 4.38
N VAL A 98 -0.84 -1.62 5.51
CA VAL A 98 -1.90 -2.59 5.84
C VAL A 98 -3.26 -1.91 5.95
N VAL A 99 -3.35 -0.84 6.72
CA VAL A 99 -4.63 -0.15 6.97
C VAL A 99 -5.14 0.52 5.70
N PHE A 100 -4.33 1.38 5.07
CA PHE A 100 -4.75 2.15 3.90
C PHE A 100 -4.86 1.29 2.64
N GLY A 101 -4.10 0.19 2.53
CA GLY A 101 -4.26 -0.78 1.46
C GLY A 101 -5.63 -1.46 1.49
N ILE A 102 -6.08 -1.93 2.67
CA ILE A 102 -7.40 -2.53 2.83
C ILE A 102 -8.52 -1.51 2.53
N TYR A 103 -8.40 -0.29 3.09
CA TYR A 103 -9.39 0.76 2.86
C TYR A 103 -9.42 1.22 1.39
N GLY A 104 -8.27 1.37 0.74
CA GLY A 104 -8.17 1.79 -0.66
C GLY A 104 -8.93 0.85 -1.60
N ASP A 105 -8.65 -0.44 -1.51
CA ASP A 105 -9.32 -1.45 -2.31
C ASP A 105 -10.84 -1.55 -1.97
N LEU A 106 -11.23 -1.38 -0.71
CA LEU A 106 -12.65 -1.34 -0.33
C LEU A 106 -13.36 -0.11 -0.91
N LEU A 107 -12.75 1.07 -0.84
CA LEU A 107 -13.31 2.31 -1.39
C LEU A 107 -13.44 2.22 -2.91
N GLU A 108 -12.44 1.70 -3.61
CA GLU A 108 -12.54 1.49 -5.05
C GLU A 108 -13.64 0.49 -5.39
N SER A 109 -13.73 -0.62 -4.66
CA SER A 109 -14.79 -1.61 -4.84
C SER A 109 -16.18 -1.00 -4.61
N LEU A 110 -16.35 -0.14 -3.59
CA LEU A 110 -17.59 0.61 -3.33
C LEU A 110 -17.91 1.55 -4.49
N PHE A 111 -16.92 2.33 -4.95
CA PHE A 111 -17.08 3.26 -6.06
C PHE A 111 -17.54 2.53 -7.33
N LYS A 112 -16.89 1.42 -7.70
CA LYS A 112 -17.31 0.60 -8.85
C LYS A 112 -18.75 0.11 -8.74
N ARG A 113 -19.17 -0.31 -7.53
CA ARG A 113 -20.56 -0.74 -7.30
C ARG A 113 -21.56 0.41 -7.40
N SER A 114 -21.20 1.62 -6.96
CA SER A 114 -22.09 2.80 -7.02
C SER A 114 -22.40 3.25 -8.45
N ILE A 115 -21.52 2.95 -9.41
CA ILE A 115 -21.71 3.25 -10.83
C ILE A 115 -22.05 1.99 -11.66
N GLU A 116 -22.45 0.91 -10.97
CA GLU A 116 -22.92 -0.35 -11.56
C GLU A 116 -21.90 -1.04 -12.51
N ILE A 117 -20.61 -0.73 -12.38
CA ILE A 117 -19.54 -1.41 -13.11
C ILE A 117 -18.78 -2.38 -12.19
N LYS A 118 -18.12 -3.35 -12.80
CA LYS A 118 -17.30 -4.33 -12.09
C LYS A 118 -15.81 -4.06 -12.25
N ASP A 119 -15.40 -3.69 -13.43
CA ASP A 119 -14.00 -3.46 -13.79
C ASP A 119 -13.86 -2.04 -14.36
N SER A 120 -12.77 -1.34 -14.04
CA SER A 120 -12.56 0.07 -14.41
C SER A 120 -12.15 0.27 -15.88
N GLY A 121 -12.12 -0.80 -16.70
CA GLY A 121 -11.83 -0.76 -18.13
C GLY A 121 -11.15 -2.04 -18.66
N ASN A 122 -10.99 -2.11 -19.99
CA ASN A 122 -10.34 -3.22 -20.70
C ASN A 122 -9.02 -2.78 -21.36
N ILE A 123 -8.28 -1.86 -20.75
CA ILE A 123 -7.02 -1.33 -21.32
C ILE A 123 -5.97 -2.43 -21.39
N LEU A 124 -5.94 -3.33 -20.40
CA LEU A 124 -5.05 -4.47 -20.39
C LEU A 124 -5.84 -5.75 -20.69
N PRO A 125 -5.68 -6.38 -21.86
CA PRO A 125 -6.38 -7.61 -22.20
C PRO A 125 -6.15 -8.70 -21.14
N GLY A 126 -7.22 -9.21 -20.54
CA GLY A 126 -7.17 -10.25 -19.50
C GLY A 126 -6.77 -9.78 -18.08
N HIS A 127 -6.42 -8.50 -17.88
CA HIS A 127 -5.93 -7.99 -16.60
C HIS A 127 -6.77 -6.86 -15.98
N GLY A 128 -7.86 -6.42 -16.63
CA GLY A 128 -8.73 -5.35 -16.14
C GLY A 128 -8.20 -3.93 -16.38
N GLY A 129 -8.67 -2.96 -15.60
CA GLY A 129 -8.24 -1.57 -15.70
C GLY A 129 -6.93 -1.27 -14.96
N ILE A 130 -6.26 -0.19 -15.36
CA ILE A 130 -5.06 0.31 -14.68
C ILE A 130 -5.41 0.71 -13.24
N LEU A 131 -6.55 1.35 -13.02
CA LEU A 131 -6.99 1.78 -11.70
C LEU A 131 -7.11 0.60 -10.72
N ASP A 132 -7.61 -0.56 -11.17
CA ASP A 132 -7.74 -1.79 -10.38
C ASP A 132 -6.38 -2.35 -9.87
N ARG A 133 -5.26 -1.82 -10.34
CA ARG A 133 -3.90 -2.23 -9.95
C ARG A 133 -3.22 -1.27 -8.98
N PHE A 134 -3.71 -0.04 -8.94
CA PHE A 134 -3.11 1.02 -8.15
C PHE A 134 -4.04 1.52 -7.03
N ASP A 135 -5.19 0.88 -6.83
CA ASP A 135 -6.20 1.24 -5.84
C ASP A 135 -5.63 1.37 -4.42
N ALA A 136 -4.92 0.35 -3.94
CA ALA A 136 -4.25 0.37 -2.64
C ALA A 136 -3.18 1.46 -2.59
N ILE A 137 -2.41 1.65 -3.67
CA ILE A 137 -1.27 2.58 -3.74
C ILE A 137 -1.74 4.03 -3.69
N ILE A 138 -2.84 4.36 -4.37
CA ILE A 138 -3.41 5.72 -4.43
C ILE A 138 -3.72 6.26 -3.02
N PHE A 139 -4.17 5.41 -2.09
CA PHE A 139 -4.46 5.80 -0.71
C PHE A 139 -3.24 5.66 0.21
N THR A 140 -2.39 4.68 -0.03
CA THR A 140 -1.23 4.39 0.83
C THR A 140 -0.14 5.44 0.69
N ILE A 141 0.20 5.87 -0.55
CA ILE A 141 1.29 6.84 -0.78
C ILE A 141 1.01 8.19 -0.12
N PRO A 142 -0.17 8.83 -0.27
CA PRO A 142 -0.46 10.08 0.43
C PRO A 142 -0.38 9.95 1.96
N ALA A 143 -0.82 8.81 2.52
CA ALA A 143 -0.75 8.58 3.95
C ALA A 143 0.70 8.47 4.46
N ILE A 144 1.56 7.77 3.71
CA ILE A 144 3.00 7.69 4.02
C ILE A 144 3.64 9.07 3.89
N PHE A 145 3.26 9.85 2.87
CA PHE A 145 3.78 11.21 2.70
C PHE A 145 3.46 12.10 3.90
N VAL A 146 2.21 12.10 4.34
CA VAL A 146 1.78 12.85 5.53
C VAL A 146 2.59 12.42 6.74
N TYR A 147 2.78 11.11 6.95
CA TYR A 147 3.62 10.61 8.03
C TYR A 147 5.05 11.15 7.96
N MET A 148 5.68 11.07 6.79
CA MET A 148 7.06 11.54 6.60
C MET A 148 7.19 13.05 6.81
N GLU A 149 6.24 13.86 6.35
CA GLU A 149 6.23 15.32 6.54
C GLU A 149 6.10 15.74 8.01
N PHE A 150 5.43 14.93 8.84
CA PHE A 150 5.31 15.20 10.28
C PHE A 150 6.51 14.74 11.10
N MET A 151 7.28 13.77 10.61
CA MET A 151 8.39 13.17 11.37
C MET A 151 9.76 13.75 11.01
N TYR A 152 9.90 14.30 9.81
CA TYR A 152 11.15 14.87 9.27
C TYR A 152 10.95 16.30 8.77
#